data_f3deb7d156c99bcbfed56c4e24181b6d
#
_entry.id   f3deb7d156c99bcbfed56c4e24181b6d
#
_cell.length_a   1.000
_cell.length_b   1.000
_cell.length_c   1.000
_cell.angle_alpha   90.00
_cell.angle_beta   90.00
_cell.angle_gamma   90.00
#
_symmetry.space_group_name_H-M   'P 1'
#
loop_
_entity.id
_entity.type
_entity.pdbx_description
1 polymer ?
#
loop_
_entity_poly.entity_id
_entity_poly.type
_entity_poly.pdbx_seq_one_letter_code
_entity_poly.pdbx_strand_id
1 'polypeptide(L)'
;MKRGFRVLVLSVAVALALVAVPASADDHQQSTYLALGDSYAFAFNPIVYASGGASNPANFPGYTDAVAAALGLKLTNAACPGETSGSLISTANPDNGCQSYRAHFPLHASYTGAQLAFAVNYLRSHHHTDLVTLQIGGNDFLLLQSACNGDATCILSGLPGVEAQMRANLKTIYSAIRNRAHYHGTIVTVPYFAFNYNDATNVFFTTELDKTVSTVAVRYHARVADAFGAFFTASANSPFLAHVPCFAGLQVVLTPGPPPGCDIHPSAAGHAVYAKAILAVLSDDNNDNNDSHGNN
;
A
#
# COMPACT_ATOMS: atom_id res chain seq x y z
N MET A 1 -50.25 -89.88 -2.91
CA MET A 1 -49.59 -89.12 -3.96
C MET A 1 -49.85 -87.63 -3.72
N LYS A 2 -48.87 -86.87 -3.16
CA LYS A 2 -48.97 -85.43 -2.96
C LYS A 2 -47.85 -84.76 -3.73
N ARG A 3 -48.21 -84.03 -4.78
CA ARG A 3 -47.25 -83.25 -5.59
C ARG A 3 -46.98 -81.89 -4.89
N GLY A 4 -45.77 -81.68 -4.44
CA GLY A 4 -45.32 -80.40 -3.91
C GLY A 4 -44.94 -79.44 -5.04
N PHE A 5 -45.53 -78.29 -5.02
CA PHE A 5 -45.24 -77.17 -5.95
C PHE A 5 -44.10 -76.37 -5.35
N ARG A 6 -42.95 -76.25 -6.01
CA ARG A 6 -41.83 -75.40 -5.61
C ARG A 6 -41.94 -74.03 -6.34
N VAL A 7 -42.19 -73.00 -5.58
CA VAL A 7 -42.19 -71.67 -6.10
C VAL A 7 -40.73 -71.17 -6.07
N LEU A 8 -40.24 -70.81 -7.24
CA LEU A 8 -38.90 -70.21 -7.40
C LEU A 8 -39.05 -68.63 -7.25
N VAL A 9 -38.54 -68.09 -6.19
CA VAL A 9 -38.52 -66.63 -6.00
C VAL A 9 -37.26 -66.10 -6.65
N LEU A 10 -37.43 -65.35 -7.77
CA LEU A 10 -36.33 -64.65 -8.43
C LEU A 10 -36.13 -63.31 -7.78
N SER A 11 -35.03 -63.15 -7.02
CA SER A 11 -34.65 -61.86 -6.42
C SER A 11 -33.87 -61.05 -7.47
N VAL A 12 -34.47 -59.95 -7.95
CA VAL A 12 -33.79 -58.96 -8.81
C VAL A 12 -33.06 -57.96 -7.90
N ALA A 13 -31.75 -58.04 -7.85
CA ALA A 13 -30.90 -57.03 -7.19
C ALA A 13 -30.71 -55.85 -8.15
N VAL A 14 -31.32 -54.71 -7.86
CA VAL A 14 -31.07 -53.44 -8.55
C VAL A 14 -29.80 -52.82 -7.97
N ALA A 15 -28.70 -52.85 -8.72
CA ALA A 15 -27.47 -52.14 -8.38
C ALA A 15 -27.65 -50.66 -8.72
N LEU A 16 -27.85 -49.78 -7.74
CA LEU A 16 -27.71 -48.33 -7.91
C LEU A 16 -26.21 -48.00 -8.10
N ALA A 17 -25.81 -47.72 -9.32
CA ALA A 17 -24.51 -47.08 -9.59
C ALA A 17 -24.57 -45.60 -9.15
N LEU A 18 -23.96 -45.27 -8.01
CA LEU A 18 -23.67 -43.93 -7.59
C LEU A 18 -22.62 -43.37 -8.57
N VAL A 19 -23.05 -42.55 -9.53
CA VAL A 19 -22.16 -41.74 -10.34
C VAL A 19 -21.64 -40.64 -9.42
N ALA A 20 -20.41 -40.78 -8.91
CA ALA A 20 -19.69 -39.70 -8.26
C ALA A 20 -19.39 -38.63 -9.33
N VAL A 21 -20.17 -37.52 -9.32
CA VAL A 21 -19.82 -36.31 -10.05
C VAL A 21 -18.57 -35.77 -9.38
N PRO A 22 -17.43 -35.62 -10.09
CA PRO A 22 -16.30 -34.95 -9.52
C PRO A 22 -16.77 -33.53 -9.17
N ALA A 23 -16.73 -33.15 -7.89
CA ALA A 23 -16.82 -31.76 -7.47
C ALA A 23 -15.65 -31.08 -8.17
N SER A 24 -15.94 -30.26 -9.17
CA SER A 24 -14.97 -29.29 -9.68
C SER A 24 -14.61 -28.45 -8.47
N ALA A 25 -13.44 -28.66 -7.88
CA ALA A 25 -12.83 -27.68 -7.03
C ALA A 25 -12.62 -26.47 -7.95
N ASP A 26 -13.52 -25.47 -7.86
CA ASP A 26 -13.26 -24.16 -8.36
C ASP A 26 -11.97 -23.73 -7.66
N ASP A 27 -10.88 -23.75 -8.42
CA ASP A 27 -9.60 -23.21 -8.00
C ASP A 27 -9.80 -21.67 -7.93
N HIS A 28 -10.51 -21.21 -6.89
CA HIS A 28 -10.66 -19.79 -6.57
C HIS A 28 -9.27 -19.29 -6.19
N GLN A 29 -8.48 -19.00 -7.23
CA GLN A 29 -7.19 -18.37 -7.04
C GLN A 29 -7.44 -17.08 -6.26
N GLN A 30 -6.99 -17.05 -5.00
CA GLN A 30 -7.22 -15.94 -4.07
C GLN A 30 -6.73 -14.64 -4.70
N SER A 31 -7.62 -13.66 -4.74
CA SER A 31 -7.30 -12.30 -5.19
C SER A 31 -6.13 -11.72 -4.40
N THR A 32 -5.27 -10.97 -5.11
CA THR A 32 -4.01 -10.46 -4.54
C THR A 32 -3.97 -8.94 -4.50
N TYR A 33 -3.13 -8.43 -3.60
CA TYR A 33 -2.82 -7.03 -3.42
C TYR A 33 -1.30 -6.83 -3.49
N LEU A 34 -0.83 -5.93 -4.36
CA LEU A 34 0.56 -5.53 -4.48
C LEU A 34 0.74 -4.14 -3.88
N ALA A 35 1.52 -4.03 -2.81
CA ALA A 35 1.91 -2.76 -2.23
C ALA A 35 3.31 -2.36 -2.69
N LEU A 36 3.44 -1.12 -3.16
CA LEU A 36 4.68 -0.50 -3.65
C LEU A 36 4.94 0.79 -2.89
N GLY A 37 6.23 1.13 -2.74
CA GLY A 37 6.58 2.41 -2.17
C GLY A 37 7.82 2.39 -1.29
N ASP A 38 7.80 3.31 -0.34
CA ASP A 38 8.90 3.60 0.58
C ASP A 38 8.67 3.04 2.01
N SER A 39 9.28 3.68 3.01
CA SER A 39 9.21 3.27 4.41
C SER A 39 7.79 3.28 4.99
N TYR A 40 6.89 4.12 4.49
CA TYR A 40 5.51 4.17 4.98
C TYR A 40 4.71 2.94 4.50
N ALA A 41 4.86 2.58 3.23
CA ALA A 41 4.25 1.36 2.70
C ALA A 41 4.89 0.07 3.27
N PHE A 42 6.18 0.12 3.61
CA PHE A 42 6.88 -0.95 4.33
C PHE A 42 6.43 -1.07 5.78
N ALA A 43 5.88 0.00 6.37
CA ALA A 43 5.59 0.19 7.78
C ALA A 43 6.84 0.24 8.68
N PHE A 44 7.89 0.92 8.20
CA PHE A 44 9.13 1.06 8.97
C PHE A 44 8.88 1.72 10.32
N ASN A 45 9.46 1.11 11.36
CA ASN A 45 9.41 1.63 12.72
C ASN A 45 10.84 1.70 13.28
N PRO A 46 11.36 2.90 13.57
CA PRO A 46 12.73 3.08 14.03
C PRO A 46 13.01 2.42 15.38
N ILE A 47 12.01 2.25 16.24
CA ILE A 47 12.19 1.55 17.54
C ILE A 47 12.37 0.05 17.30
N VAL A 48 11.56 -0.55 16.43
CA VAL A 48 11.69 -1.96 16.05
C VAL A 48 13.04 -2.19 15.37
N TYR A 49 13.45 -1.28 14.48
CA TYR A 49 14.75 -1.32 13.83
C TYR A 49 15.90 -1.28 14.85
N ALA A 50 15.89 -0.29 15.76
CA ALA A 50 16.92 -0.10 16.77
C ALA A 50 17.01 -1.23 17.79
N SER A 51 15.90 -1.95 18.04
CA SER A 51 15.85 -3.11 18.94
C SER A 51 16.28 -4.43 18.28
N GLY A 52 16.77 -4.40 17.03
CA GLY A 52 17.19 -5.59 16.28
C GLY A 52 16.05 -6.35 15.59
N GLY A 53 14.83 -5.80 15.58
CA GLY A 53 13.68 -6.42 14.96
C GLY A 53 13.69 -6.45 13.42
N ALA A 54 14.63 -5.73 12.79
CA ALA A 54 14.71 -5.62 11.32
C ALA A 54 15.06 -6.91 10.58
N SER A 55 15.56 -7.92 11.27
CA SER A 55 15.85 -9.26 10.71
C SER A 55 14.59 -10.03 10.31
N ASN A 56 13.42 -9.64 10.81
CA ASN A 56 12.14 -10.23 10.44
C ASN A 56 11.16 -9.13 9.98
N PRO A 57 10.82 -9.05 8.67
CA PRO A 57 9.91 -8.04 8.16
C PRO A 57 8.49 -8.12 8.76
N ALA A 58 8.06 -9.28 9.26
CA ALA A 58 6.76 -9.42 9.95
C ALA A 58 6.65 -8.58 11.24
N ASN A 59 7.77 -8.04 11.76
CA ASN A 59 7.77 -7.10 12.87
C ASN A 59 7.32 -5.67 12.48
N PHE A 60 7.06 -5.43 11.19
CA PHE A 60 6.62 -4.16 10.64
C PHE A 60 5.22 -4.26 10.02
N PRO A 61 4.18 -4.55 10.81
CA PRO A 61 2.80 -4.54 10.30
C PRO A 61 2.32 -3.11 10.08
N GLY A 62 1.66 -2.85 8.94
CA GLY A 62 1.22 -1.53 8.58
C GLY A 62 -0.16 -1.43 7.96
N TYR A 63 -0.43 -0.30 7.30
CA TYR A 63 -1.70 -0.09 6.62
C TYR A 63 -1.96 -1.10 5.51
N THR A 64 -0.88 -1.59 4.88
CA THR A 64 -0.98 -2.60 3.82
C THR A 64 -1.58 -3.91 4.31
N ASP A 65 -1.18 -4.35 5.52
CA ASP A 65 -1.74 -5.54 6.17
C ASP A 65 -3.21 -5.32 6.55
N ALA A 66 -3.53 -4.14 7.10
CA ALA A 66 -4.89 -3.80 7.50
C ALA A 66 -5.85 -3.75 6.29
N VAL A 67 -5.41 -3.16 5.16
CA VAL A 67 -6.18 -3.11 3.91
C VAL A 67 -6.37 -4.52 3.34
N ALA A 68 -5.29 -5.32 3.30
CA ALA A 68 -5.35 -6.70 2.83
C ALA A 68 -6.36 -7.54 3.63
N ALA A 69 -6.30 -7.43 4.97
CA ALA A 69 -7.22 -8.13 5.86
C ALA A 69 -8.67 -7.68 5.67
N ALA A 70 -8.92 -6.36 5.55
CA ALA A 70 -10.27 -5.82 5.36
C ALA A 70 -10.91 -6.25 4.03
N LEU A 71 -10.11 -6.46 2.98
CA LEU A 71 -10.57 -6.84 1.65
C LEU A 71 -10.47 -8.36 1.38
N GLY A 72 -9.92 -9.14 2.31
CA GLY A 72 -9.68 -10.57 2.11
C GLY A 72 -8.64 -10.90 1.03
N LEU A 73 -7.70 -9.97 0.75
CA LEU A 73 -6.69 -10.09 -0.29
C LEU A 73 -5.39 -10.69 0.25
N LYS A 74 -4.68 -11.44 -0.59
CA LYS A 74 -3.32 -11.89 -0.27
C LYS A 74 -2.33 -10.78 -0.59
N LEU A 75 -1.67 -10.24 0.45
CA LEU A 75 -0.70 -9.16 0.33
C LEU A 75 0.65 -9.66 -0.21
N THR A 76 1.21 -8.90 -1.16
CA THR A 76 2.63 -8.88 -1.49
C THR A 76 3.12 -7.45 -1.32
N ASN A 77 3.93 -7.18 -0.31
CA ASN A 77 4.46 -5.86 -0.03
C ASN A 77 5.92 -5.79 -0.52
N ALA A 78 6.15 -5.04 -1.61
CA ALA A 78 7.47 -4.85 -2.21
C ALA A 78 8.13 -3.52 -1.82
N ALA A 79 7.52 -2.76 -0.92
CA ALA A 79 8.05 -1.47 -0.48
C ALA A 79 9.43 -1.61 0.19
N CYS A 80 10.22 -0.55 0.10
CA CYS A 80 11.58 -0.51 0.64
C CYS A 80 11.81 0.80 1.43
N PRO A 81 12.24 0.73 2.70
CA PRO A 81 12.57 1.94 3.46
C PRO A 81 13.63 2.79 2.77
N GLY A 82 13.34 4.08 2.58
CA GLY A 82 14.26 5.00 1.89
C GLY A 82 14.18 5.01 0.36
N GLU A 83 13.21 4.31 -0.25
CA GLU A 83 12.99 4.33 -1.70
C GLU A 83 12.59 5.72 -2.17
N THR A 84 13.20 6.22 -3.26
CA THR A 84 12.78 7.42 -4.00
C THR A 84 11.98 7.05 -5.24
N SER A 85 11.30 8.01 -5.86
CA SER A 85 10.63 7.77 -7.14
C SER A 85 11.61 7.35 -8.24
N GLY A 86 12.87 7.80 -8.15
CA GLY A 86 13.95 7.44 -9.07
C GLY A 86 14.50 6.04 -8.84
N SER A 87 14.83 5.71 -7.60
CA SER A 87 15.42 4.39 -7.26
C SER A 87 14.41 3.25 -7.43
N LEU A 88 13.10 3.52 -7.25
CA LEU A 88 12.03 2.58 -7.56
C LEU A 88 12.08 2.12 -9.04
N ILE A 89 12.51 3.00 -9.96
CA ILE A 89 12.64 2.69 -11.40
C ILE A 89 13.97 1.98 -11.69
N SER A 90 15.05 2.41 -11.05
CA SER A 90 16.40 1.89 -11.30
C SER A 90 17.28 2.05 -10.06
N THR A 91 17.91 0.96 -9.64
CA THR A 91 18.88 0.96 -8.52
C THR A 91 20.14 1.81 -8.78
N ALA A 92 20.33 2.32 -10.01
CA ALA A 92 21.40 3.27 -10.33
C ALA A 92 21.04 4.72 -9.93
N ASN A 93 19.77 5.00 -9.66
CA ASN A 93 19.34 6.32 -9.20
C ASN A 93 19.53 6.45 -7.68
N PRO A 94 19.75 7.68 -7.19
CA PRO A 94 19.88 7.92 -5.75
C PRO A 94 18.65 7.45 -4.97
N ASP A 95 18.89 6.80 -3.85
CA ASP A 95 17.87 6.46 -2.83
C ASP A 95 18.25 7.10 -1.48
N ASN A 96 17.32 7.09 -0.54
CA ASN A 96 17.52 7.60 0.82
C ASN A 96 17.65 6.44 1.83
N GLY A 97 18.41 5.39 1.46
CA GLY A 97 18.72 4.27 2.33
C GLY A 97 18.14 2.91 1.92
N CYS A 98 17.35 2.79 0.85
CA CYS A 98 16.76 1.51 0.44
C CYS A 98 17.81 0.46 0.11
N GLN A 99 18.84 0.79 -0.68
CA GLN A 99 19.89 -0.16 -1.01
C GLN A 99 20.69 -0.57 0.23
N SER A 100 20.95 0.39 1.14
CA SER A 100 21.61 0.10 2.42
C SER A 100 20.76 -0.82 3.29
N TYR A 101 19.45 -0.58 3.39
CA TYR A 101 18.54 -1.43 4.15
C TYR A 101 18.54 -2.86 3.60
N ARG A 102 18.37 -3.02 2.30
CA ARG A 102 18.31 -4.33 1.62
C ARG A 102 19.62 -5.12 1.68
N ALA A 103 20.76 -4.45 1.80
CA ALA A 103 22.05 -5.12 1.97
C ALA A 103 22.18 -5.84 3.30
N HIS A 104 21.40 -5.47 4.32
CA HIS A 104 21.52 -5.97 5.68
C HIS A 104 20.26 -6.67 6.19
N PHE A 105 19.09 -6.31 5.66
CA PHE A 105 17.79 -6.75 6.17
C PHE A 105 16.85 -7.18 5.04
N PRO A 106 16.00 -8.20 5.28
CA PRO A 106 15.00 -8.62 4.31
C PRO A 106 13.88 -7.61 4.17
N LEU A 107 13.30 -7.53 2.98
CA LEU A 107 12.01 -6.88 2.73
C LEU A 107 10.87 -7.89 2.93
N HIS A 108 9.61 -7.42 3.00
CA HIS A 108 8.43 -8.29 3.06
C HIS A 108 8.34 -9.20 1.82
N ALA A 109 8.60 -8.66 0.62
CA ALA A 109 8.77 -9.46 -0.59
C ALA A 109 10.25 -9.51 -0.99
N SER A 110 10.76 -10.71 -1.29
CA SER A 110 12.14 -10.89 -1.76
C SER A 110 12.22 -10.66 -3.27
N TYR A 111 13.04 -9.71 -3.71
CA TYR A 111 13.34 -9.47 -5.11
C TYR A 111 14.73 -8.87 -5.30
N THR A 112 15.27 -8.97 -6.52
CA THR A 112 16.52 -8.34 -6.94
C THR A 112 16.24 -7.18 -7.90
N GLY A 113 17.15 -6.22 -7.97
CA GLY A 113 17.01 -5.06 -8.84
C GLY A 113 15.99 -4.04 -8.35
N ALA A 114 15.43 -3.28 -9.28
CA ALA A 114 14.50 -2.20 -8.99
C ALA A 114 13.09 -2.71 -8.65
N GLN A 115 12.42 -2.02 -7.74
CA GLN A 115 11.05 -2.35 -7.30
C GLN A 115 10.06 -2.37 -8.47
N LEU A 116 10.21 -1.44 -9.45
CA LEU A 116 9.35 -1.39 -10.64
C LEU A 116 9.48 -2.63 -11.53
N ALA A 117 10.70 -3.16 -11.67
CA ALA A 117 10.91 -4.39 -12.45
C ALA A 117 10.21 -5.58 -11.79
N PHE A 118 10.31 -5.69 -10.46
CA PHE A 118 9.56 -6.68 -9.69
C PHE A 118 8.05 -6.49 -9.89
N ALA A 119 7.52 -5.27 -9.74
CA ALA A 119 6.10 -4.98 -9.86
C ALA A 119 5.53 -5.38 -11.23
N VAL A 120 6.24 -5.04 -12.33
CA VAL A 120 5.83 -5.42 -13.69
C VAL A 120 5.81 -6.94 -13.87
N ASN A 121 6.82 -7.64 -13.39
CA ASN A 121 6.88 -9.10 -13.49
C ASN A 121 5.80 -9.77 -12.63
N TYR A 122 5.58 -9.26 -11.41
CA TYR A 122 4.53 -9.74 -10.52
C TYR A 122 3.15 -9.62 -11.16
N LEU A 123 2.78 -8.45 -11.65
CA LEU A 123 1.48 -8.18 -12.27
C LEU A 123 1.24 -9.01 -13.54
N ARG A 124 2.29 -9.31 -14.30
CA ARG A 124 2.21 -10.20 -15.47
C ARG A 124 1.94 -11.66 -15.12
N SER A 125 2.35 -12.09 -13.94
CA SER A 125 2.19 -13.49 -13.50
C SER A 125 1.00 -13.69 -12.54
N HIS A 126 0.44 -12.60 -11.98
CA HIS A 126 -0.66 -12.63 -11.02
C HIS A 126 -1.87 -11.88 -11.59
N HIS A 127 -2.58 -12.52 -12.52
CA HIS A 127 -3.71 -11.90 -13.24
C HIS A 127 -4.92 -11.59 -12.35
N HIS A 128 -4.98 -12.16 -11.14
CA HIS A 128 -5.99 -11.88 -10.11
C HIS A 128 -5.49 -10.86 -9.07
N THR A 129 -4.67 -9.90 -9.49
CA THR A 129 -4.32 -8.75 -8.64
C THR A 129 -5.44 -7.72 -8.74
N ASP A 130 -6.17 -7.54 -7.65
CA ASP A 130 -7.32 -6.62 -7.61
C ASP A 130 -6.88 -5.20 -7.21
N LEU A 131 -5.83 -5.09 -6.39
CA LEU A 131 -5.36 -3.84 -5.85
C LEU A 131 -3.85 -3.66 -6.00
N VAL A 132 -3.46 -2.46 -6.42
CA VAL A 132 -2.08 -1.95 -6.30
C VAL A 132 -2.13 -0.66 -5.48
N THR A 133 -1.32 -0.53 -4.44
CA THR A 133 -1.07 0.77 -3.80
C THR A 133 0.33 1.27 -4.12
N LEU A 134 0.46 2.59 -4.28
CA LEU A 134 1.75 3.26 -4.46
C LEU A 134 1.86 4.45 -3.50
N GLN A 135 2.86 4.39 -2.61
CA GLN A 135 3.22 5.49 -1.71
C GLN A 135 4.70 5.82 -1.90
N ILE A 136 4.99 6.90 -2.63
CA ILE A 136 6.35 7.25 -3.06
C ILE A 136 6.48 8.76 -3.27
N GLY A 137 7.68 9.30 -3.02
CA GLY A 137 8.02 10.71 -3.27
C GLY A 137 8.53 11.44 -2.04
N GLY A 138 8.19 11.00 -0.83
CA GLY A 138 8.68 11.61 0.40
C GLY A 138 10.21 11.65 0.47
N ASN A 139 10.87 10.58 0.06
CA ASN A 139 12.33 10.51 0.07
C ASN A 139 13.01 11.38 -0.99
N ASP A 140 12.36 11.67 -2.11
CA ASP A 140 12.86 12.64 -3.10
C ASP A 140 13.00 14.02 -2.47
N PHE A 141 12.01 14.41 -1.64
CA PHE A 141 12.02 15.66 -0.90
C PHE A 141 13.04 15.65 0.26
N LEU A 142 13.15 14.53 1.00
CA LEU A 142 14.15 14.39 2.07
C LEU A 142 15.58 14.50 1.55
N LEU A 143 15.87 13.99 0.35
CA LEU A 143 17.17 14.18 -0.30
C LEU A 143 17.44 15.66 -0.61
N LEU A 144 16.45 16.43 -1.06
CA LEU A 144 16.59 17.87 -1.26
C LEU A 144 16.88 18.58 0.07
N GLN A 145 16.13 18.27 1.13
CA GLN A 145 16.37 18.84 2.46
C GLN A 145 17.80 18.56 2.94
N SER A 146 18.27 17.33 2.76
CA SER A 146 19.63 16.92 3.12
C SER A 146 20.68 17.66 2.30
N ALA A 147 20.50 17.78 0.98
CA ALA A 147 21.42 18.50 0.10
C ALA A 147 21.51 19.99 0.43
N CYS A 148 20.41 20.56 0.92
CA CYS A 148 20.33 21.96 1.36
C CYS A 148 20.73 22.15 2.83
N ASN A 149 21.11 21.11 3.58
CA ASN A 149 21.36 21.17 5.03
C ASN A 149 20.22 21.84 5.81
N GLY A 150 18.99 21.70 5.37
CA GLY A 150 17.80 22.30 5.98
C GLY A 150 17.59 23.78 5.67
N ASP A 151 18.43 24.43 4.84
CA ASP A 151 18.23 25.82 4.45
C ASP A 151 16.97 26.01 3.62
N ALA A 152 16.03 26.80 4.12
CA ALA A 152 14.71 26.99 3.51
C ALA A 152 14.79 27.65 2.12
N THR A 153 15.73 28.58 1.90
CA THR A 153 15.89 29.27 0.61
C THR A 153 16.41 28.31 -0.45
N CYS A 154 17.38 27.47 -0.10
CA CYS A 154 17.89 26.41 -0.95
C CYS A 154 16.78 25.40 -1.29
N ILE A 155 16.02 24.94 -0.29
CA ILE A 155 14.92 23.99 -0.48
C ILE A 155 13.87 24.56 -1.43
N LEU A 156 13.42 25.81 -1.19
CA LEU A 156 12.42 26.47 -2.04
C LEU A 156 12.91 26.65 -3.48
N SER A 157 14.19 26.96 -3.68
CA SER A 157 14.77 27.09 -5.02
C SER A 157 14.96 25.76 -5.74
N GLY A 158 15.21 24.67 -5.01
CA GLY A 158 15.37 23.33 -5.56
C GLY A 158 14.07 22.58 -5.81
N LEU A 159 12.99 22.95 -5.09
CA LEU A 159 11.70 22.25 -5.10
C LEU A 159 11.11 22.06 -6.51
N PRO A 160 11.05 23.08 -7.40
CA PRO A 160 10.50 22.88 -8.74
C PRO A 160 11.24 21.82 -9.57
N GLY A 161 12.56 21.70 -9.38
CA GLY A 161 13.38 20.68 -10.03
C GLY A 161 13.06 19.27 -9.54
N VAL A 162 12.95 19.06 -8.23
CA VAL A 162 12.56 17.80 -7.62
C VAL A 162 11.16 17.38 -8.06
N GLU A 163 10.18 18.28 -8.02
CA GLU A 163 8.82 18.01 -8.47
C GLU A 163 8.74 17.64 -9.97
N ALA A 164 9.52 18.32 -10.82
CA ALA A 164 9.57 18.00 -12.25
C ALA A 164 10.13 16.58 -12.47
N GLN A 165 11.20 16.22 -11.75
CA GLN A 165 11.78 14.88 -11.79
C GLN A 165 10.81 13.82 -11.26
N MET A 166 10.16 14.07 -10.12
CA MET A 166 9.14 13.18 -9.57
C MET A 166 7.98 12.96 -10.56
N ARG A 167 7.48 14.02 -11.18
CA ARG A 167 6.44 13.89 -12.23
C ARG A 167 6.87 13.02 -13.39
N ALA A 168 8.13 13.13 -13.83
CA ALA A 168 8.68 12.26 -14.87
C ALA A 168 8.80 10.81 -14.43
N ASN A 169 9.29 10.59 -13.22
CA ASN A 169 9.42 9.25 -12.63
C ASN A 169 8.04 8.59 -12.43
N LEU A 170 7.08 9.29 -11.86
CA LEU A 170 5.72 8.79 -11.65
C LEU A 170 5.02 8.41 -12.97
N LYS A 171 5.18 9.22 -14.04
CA LYS A 171 4.71 8.84 -15.37
C LYS A 171 5.32 7.52 -15.84
N THR A 172 6.62 7.32 -15.61
CA THR A 172 7.31 6.08 -15.96
C THR A 172 6.76 4.90 -15.17
N ILE A 173 6.54 5.08 -13.86
CA ILE A 173 6.03 4.04 -12.95
C ILE A 173 4.61 3.64 -13.36
N TYR A 174 3.68 4.60 -13.46
CA TYR A 174 2.29 4.29 -13.82
C TYR A 174 2.17 3.73 -15.24
N SER A 175 2.94 4.27 -16.21
CA SER A 175 2.98 3.73 -17.57
C SER A 175 3.50 2.29 -17.59
N ALA A 176 4.49 1.96 -16.77
CA ALA A 176 4.98 0.59 -16.69
C ALA A 176 3.92 -0.36 -16.09
N ILE A 177 3.21 0.06 -15.05
CA ILE A 177 2.13 -0.73 -14.46
C ILE A 177 0.97 -0.90 -15.45
N ARG A 178 0.47 0.17 -16.06
CA ARG A 178 -0.67 0.12 -16.98
C ARG A 178 -0.34 -0.53 -18.31
N ASN A 179 0.75 -0.11 -18.97
CA ASN A 179 1.03 -0.48 -20.35
C ASN A 179 2.00 -1.66 -20.47
N ARG A 180 3.07 -1.74 -19.64
CA ARG A 180 4.03 -2.83 -19.73
C ARG A 180 3.58 -4.08 -18.99
N ALA A 181 2.95 -3.92 -17.82
CA ALA A 181 2.36 -5.04 -17.07
C ALA A 181 0.95 -5.39 -17.55
N HIS A 182 0.30 -4.54 -18.37
CA HIS A 182 -1.09 -4.68 -18.79
C HIS A 182 -2.06 -4.78 -17.60
N TYR A 183 -1.77 -4.04 -16.53
CA TYR A 183 -2.62 -4.06 -15.34
C TYR A 183 -3.78 -3.08 -15.48
N HIS A 184 -5.02 -3.61 -15.45
CA HIS A 184 -6.26 -2.86 -15.58
C HIS A 184 -7.05 -2.73 -14.27
N GLY A 185 -6.60 -3.40 -13.21
CA GLY A 185 -7.23 -3.33 -11.89
C GLY A 185 -7.05 -1.98 -11.19
N THR A 186 -7.52 -1.92 -9.96
CA THR A 186 -7.50 -0.68 -9.16
C THR A 186 -6.08 -0.32 -8.70
N ILE A 187 -5.69 0.94 -8.93
CA ILE A 187 -4.49 1.54 -8.32
C ILE A 187 -4.95 2.62 -7.35
N VAL A 188 -4.41 2.61 -6.14
CA VAL A 188 -4.58 3.68 -5.15
C VAL A 188 -3.22 4.32 -4.88
N THR A 189 -3.12 5.61 -5.17
CA THR A 189 -1.99 6.44 -4.74
C THR A 189 -2.25 6.89 -3.31
N VAL A 190 -1.22 6.75 -2.47
CA VAL A 190 -1.30 7.10 -1.05
C VAL A 190 -0.39 8.29 -0.79
N PRO A 191 -0.92 9.52 -0.70
CA PRO A 191 -0.16 10.72 -0.34
C PRO A 191 0.30 10.71 1.12
N TYR A 192 0.90 11.82 1.55
CA TYR A 192 1.47 11.96 2.88
C TYR A 192 0.59 12.86 3.77
N PHE A 193 0.94 12.97 5.05
CA PHE A 193 0.30 13.86 6.01
C PHE A 193 1.29 14.90 6.50
N ALA A 194 0.79 16.07 6.91
CA ALA A 194 1.61 17.10 7.53
C ALA A 194 1.95 16.73 8.98
N PHE A 195 3.21 16.86 9.38
CA PHE A 195 3.65 16.54 10.74
C PHE A 195 3.11 17.55 11.78
N ASN A 196 2.79 18.75 11.31
CA ASN A 196 2.17 19.80 12.10
C ASN A 196 1.31 20.67 11.18
N TYR A 197 -0.01 20.55 11.28
CA TYR A 197 -0.94 21.34 10.46
C TYR A 197 -1.05 22.81 10.89
N ASN A 198 -0.44 23.20 12.04
CA ASN A 198 -0.36 24.61 12.46
C ASN A 198 0.89 25.30 11.91
N ASP A 199 1.81 24.56 11.28
CA ASP A 199 3.00 25.10 10.64
C ASP A 199 2.77 25.25 9.14
N ALA A 200 2.65 26.50 8.68
CA ALA A 200 2.39 26.81 7.27
C ALA A 200 3.46 26.25 6.33
N THR A 201 4.71 26.15 6.77
CA THR A 201 5.82 25.60 5.98
C THR A 201 5.65 24.10 5.81
N ASN A 202 5.32 23.39 6.90
CA ASN A 202 5.06 21.95 6.86
C ASN A 202 3.87 21.61 5.97
N VAL A 203 2.76 22.35 6.11
CA VAL A 203 1.57 22.23 5.26
C VAL A 203 1.92 22.49 3.80
N PHE A 204 2.66 23.56 3.49
CA PHE A 204 3.04 23.93 2.13
C PHE A 204 3.81 22.77 1.45
N PHE A 205 4.87 22.28 2.07
CA PHE A 205 5.69 21.22 1.47
C PHE A 205 4.92 19.91 1.30
N THR A 206 4.10 19.53 2.29
CA THR A 206 3.27 18.33 2.18
C THR A 206 2.26 18.47 1.05
N THR A 207 1.58 19.61 0.92
CA THR A 207 0.59 19.82 -0.13
C THR A 207 1.20 19.89 -1.53
N GLU A 208 2.39 20.47 -1.73
CA GLU A 208 3.06 20.46 -3.03
C GLU A 208 3.54 19.04 -3.42
N LEU A 209 4.02 18.25 -2.45
CA LEU A 209 4.33 16.83 -2.66
C LEU A 209 3.08 16.05 -3.08
N ASP A 210 2.00 16.17 -2.31
CA ASP A 210 0.73 15.47 -2.58
C ASP A 210 0.10 15.87 -3.90
N LYS A 211 0.13 17.14 -4.24
CA LYS A 211 -0.31 17.66 -5.55
C LYS A 211 0.52 17.08 -6.69
N THR A 212 1.84 16.96 -6.50
CA THR A 212 2.73 16.38 -7.52
C THR A 212 2.38 14.91 -7.77
N VAL A 213 2.22 14.09 -6.72
CA VAL A 213 1.89 12.67 -6.89
C VAL A 213 0.48 12.47 -7.40
N SER A 214 -0.51 13.21 -6.87
CA SER A 214 -1.93 13.08 -7.23
C SER A 214 -2.21 13.51 -8.67
N THR A 215 -1.61 14.62 -9.13
CA THR A 215 -1.79 15.12 -10.50
C THR A 215 -1.33 14.11 -11.56
N VAL A 216 -0.29 13.34 -11.28
CA VAL A 216 0.15 12.29 -12.20
C VAL A 216 -0.75 11.06 -12.07
N ALA A 217 -1.07 10.63 -10.85
CA ALA A 217 -1.86 9.45 -10.57
C ALA A 217 -3.21 9.41 -11.31
N VAL A 218 -3.97 10.50 -11.24
CA VAL A 218 -5.31 10.60 -11.86
C VAL A 218 -5.27 10.46 -13.39
N ARG A 219 -4.17 10.86 -14.05
CA ARG A 219 -3.98 10.69 -15.51
C ARG A 219 -3.83 9.24 -15.93
N TYR A 220 -3.50 8.35 -14.98
CA TYR A 220 -3.40 6.92 -15.18
C TYR A 220 -4.55 6.15 -14.52
N HIS A 221 -5.67 6.86 -14.27
CA HIS A 221 -6.85 6.28 -13.62
C HIS A 221 -6.52 5.61 -12.28
N ALA A 222 -5.59 6.19 -11.54
CA ALA A 222 -5.35 5.83 -10.15
C ALA A 222 -6.21 6.71 -9.24
N ARG A 223 -6.79 6.10 -8.21
CA ARG A 223 -7.49 6.82 -7.14
C ARG A 223 -6.46 7.43 -6.19
N VAL A 224 -6.87 8.44 -5.46
CA VAL A 224 -6.00 9.12 -4.49
C VAL A 224 -6.65 9.04 -3.12
N ALA A 225 -5.99 8.39 -2.17
CA ALA A 225 -6.45 8.36 -0.79
C ALA A 225 -6.25 9.74 -0.13
N ASP A 226 -7.25 10.24 0.60
CA ASP A 226 -7.11 11.52 1.33
C ASP A 226 -6.39 11.31 2.68
N ALA A 227 -5.08 11.04 2.61
CA ALA A 227 -4.27 10.91 3.82
C ALA A 227 -4.13 12.24 4.56
N PHE A 228 -3.96 13.36 3.84
CA PHE A 228 -3.81 14.68 4.43
C PHE A 228 -5.02 15.05 5.29
N GLY A 229 -6.23 14.99 4.75
CA GLY A 229 -7.47 15.29 5.49
C GLY A 229 -7.77 14.28 6.59
N ALA A 230 -7.46 12.98 6.37
CA ALA A 230 -7.67 11.95 7.37
C ALA A 230 -6.80 12.17 8.63
N PHE A 231 -5.51 12.50 8.47
CA PHE A 231 -4.63 12.81 9.59
C PHE A 231 -4.95 14.14 10.26
N PHE A 232 -5.35 15.18 9.49
CA PHE A 232 -5.85 16.42 10.05
C PHE A 232 -7.03 16.16 10.99
N THR A 233 -8.00 15.40 10.53
CA THR A 233 -9.21 15.05 11.32
C THR A 233 -8.86 14.17 12.52
N ALA A 234 -8.02 13.16 12.33
CA ALA A 234 -7.64 12.24 13.41
C ALA A 234 -6.82 12.91 14.52
N SER A 235 -6.13 14.01 14.20
CA SER A 235 -5.34 14.80 15.17
C SER A 235 -6.05 16.02 15.74
N ALA A 236 -7.34 16.25 15.40
CA ALA A 236 -8.09 17.43 15.82
C ALA A 236 -8.17 17.63 17.33
N ASN A 237 -8.23 16.54 18.09
CA ASN A 237 -8.35 16.54 19.57
C ASN A 237 -7.06 16.07 20.24
N SER A 238 -5.91 16.26 19.61
CA SER A 238 -4.63 15.86 20.21
C SER A 238 -4.32 16.66 21.48
N PRO A 239 -3.72 16.02 22.49
CA PRO A 239 -3.44 16.64 23.78
C PRO A 239 -2.58 17.88 23.73
N PHE A 240 -1.94 18.57 23.98
CA PHE A 240 -1.02 19.70 23.93
C PHE A 240 -1.35 20.73 22.85
N LEU A 241 -1.53 20.31 21.57
CA LEU A 241 -1.84 21.19 20.46
C LEU A 241 -2.64 20.39 19.41
N ALA A 242 -3.85 20.85 19.10
CA ALA A 242 -4.71 20.27 18.08
C ALA A 242 -4.00 20.22 16.71
N HIS A 243 -4.36 19.24 15.89
CA HIS A 243 -3.83 19.05 14.55
C HIS A 243 -2.30 18.83 14.48
N VAL A 244 -1.73 18.20 15.52
CA VAL A 244 -0.35 17.69 15.52
C VAL A 244 -0.39 16.16 15.65
N PRO A 245 -0.17 15.42 14.57
CA PRO A 245 -0.26 13.94 14.55
C PRO A 245 0.61 13.25 15.61
N CYS A 246 1.81 13.78 15.88
CA CYS A 246 2.66 13.30 16.96
C CYS A 246 1.93 13.29 18.31
N PHE A 247 1.26 14.39 18.65
CA PHE A 247 0.57 14.54 19.94
C PHE A 247 -0.72 13.74 20.01
N ALA A 248 -1.26 13.37 18.86
CA ALA A 248 -2.39 12.43 18.75
C ALA A 248 -1.97 10.95 18.80
N GLY A 249 -0.66 10.67 18.95
CA GLY A 249 -0.13 9.31 18.93
C GLY A 249 -0.12 8.64 17.55
N LEU A 250 -0.25 9.42 16.47
CA LEU A 250 -0.29 8.92 15.09
C LEU A 250 1.09 8.70 14.48
N GLN A 251 2.15 9.17 15.15
CA GLN A 251 3.54 8.96 14.77
C GLN A 251 4.27 8.14 15.83
N VAL A 252 5.38 7.51 15.43
CA VAL A 252 6.21 6.75 16.36
C VAL A 252 6.87 7.70 17.37
N VAL A 253 6.62 7.48 18.65
CA VAL A 253 7.18 8.28 19.73
C VAL A 253 8.60 7.80 20.06
N LEU A 254 9.60 8.65 19.86
CA LEU A 254 11.00 8.37 20.18
C LEU A 254 11.35 8.75 21.62
N THR A 255 10.85 9.91 22.08
CA THR A 255 11.08 10.43 23.43
C THR A 255 9.74 10.65 24.12
N PRO A 256 9.43 9.86 25.18
CA PRO A 256 8.25 10.12 25.99
C PRO A 256 8.36 11.47 26.70
N GLY A 257 7.25 12.20 26.79
CA GLY A 257 7.22 13.47 27.53
C GLY A 257 6.00 14.31 27.18
N PRO A 258 5.72 15.38 27.95
CA PRO A 258 4.83 16.44 27.56
C PRO A 258 5.62 17.67 27.02
N PRO A 259 5.62 17.97 25.69
CA PRO A 259 5.10 17.14 24.59
C PRO A 259 6.06 16.03 24.20
N PRO A 260 5.56 14.92 23.60
CA PRO A 260 6.41 13.86 23.08
C PRO A 260 7.23 14.31 21.87
N GLY A 261 8.42 13.72 21.69
CA GLY A 261 9.19 13.80 20.45
C GLY A 261 8.92 12.59 19.56
N CYS A 262 8.56 12.82 18.29
CA CYS A 262 8.20 11.76 17.37
C CYS A 262 9.17 11.66 16.19
N ASP A 263 9.22 10.46 15.63
CA ASP A 263 9.78 10.21 14.31
C ASP A 263 8.77 10.58 13.22
N ILE A 264 9.25 10.69 11.98
CA ILE A 264 8.38 11.00 10.84
C ILE A 264 7.42 9.84 10.48
N HIS A 265 7.73 8.60 10.89
CA HIS A 265 6.96 7.42 10.49
C HIS A 265 5.66 7.29 11.29
N PRO A 266 4.59 6.77 10.64
CA PRO A 266 3.33 6.49 11.32
C PRO A 266 3.49 5.44 12.42
N SER A 267 2.79 5.63 13.53
CA SER A 267 2.56 4.60 14.54
C SER A 267 1.53 3.57 14.04
N ALA A 268 1.25 2.53 14.84
CA ALA A 268 0.15 1.62 14.53
C ALA A 268 -1.19 2.36 14.37
N ALA A 269 -1.45 3.41 15.18
CA ALA A 269 -2.63 4.25 15.05
C ALA A 269 -2.59 5.08 13.74
N GLY A 270 -1.44 5.62 13.35
CA GLY A 270 -1.27 6.31 12.08
C GLY A 270 -1.47 5.39 10.87
N HIS A 271 -0.97 4.16 10.93
CA HIS A 271 -1.25 3.16 9.90
C HIS A 271 -2.74 2.82 9.80
N ALA A 272 -3.48 2.79 10.92
CA ALA A 272 -4.94 2.61 10.89
C ALA A 272 -5.66 3.80 10.21
N VAL A 273 -5.16 5.03 10.35
CA VAL A 273 -5.70 6.21 9.61
C VAL A 273 -5.46 6.04 8.11
N TYR A 274 -4.26 5.66 7.68
CA TYR A 274 -3.97 5.35 6.27
C TYR A 274 -4.88 4.26 5.71
N ALA A 275 -5.05 3.14 6.43
CA ALA A 275 -5.91 2.05 5.99
C ALA A 275 -7.36 2.52 5.77
N LYS A 276 -7.90 3.33 6.68
CA LYS A 276 -9.25 3.90 6.54
C LYS A 276 -9.36 4.81 5.32
N ALA A 277 -8.38 5.68 5.07
CA ALA A 277 -8.38 6.57 3.91
C ALA A 277 -8.35 5.78 2.59
N ILE A 278 -7.59 4.69 2.52
CA ILE A 278 -7.53 3.81 1.36
C ILE A 278 -8.87 3.08 1.16
N LEU A 279 -9.43 2.51 2.23
CA LEU A 279 -10.70 1.78 2.16
C LEU A 279 -11.87 2.71 1.80
N ALA A 280 -11.87 3.96 2.25
CA ALA A 280 -12.87 4.95 1.89
C ALA A 280 -12.91 5.19 0.38
N VAL A 281 -11.77 5.46 -0.25
CA VAL A 281 -11.71 5.70 -1.70
C VAL A 281 -12.03 4.44 -2.53
N LEU A 282 -11.97 3.25 -1.94
CA LEU A 282 -12.37 2.00 -2.60
C LEU A 282 -13.88 1.73 -2.49
N SER A 283 -14.56 2.26 -1.46
CA SER A 283 -16.00 2.06 -1.23
C SER A 283 -16.89 2.99 -2.05
N ASP A 284 -16.40 4.17 -2.47
CA ASP A 284 -17.20 5.18 -3.18
C ASP A 284 -17.77 4.67 -4.51
N ASP A 285 -17.08 3.78 -5.24
CA ASP A 285 -17.56 3.20 -6.49
C ASP A 285 -18.74 2.23 -6.33
N ASN A 286 -18.92 1.63 -5.17
CA ASN A 286 -20.04 0.72 -4.95
C ASN A 286 -21.37 1.48 -4.85
N ASN A 287 -21.34 2.77 -4.50
CA ASN A 287 -22.52 3.62 -4.43
C ASN A 287 -22.90 4.16 -5.81
N ASP A 288 -21.95 4.58 -6.64
CA ASP A 288 -22.22 5.14 -7.97
C ASP A 288 -22.81 4.11 -8.97
N ASN A 289 -22.46 2.83 -8.80
CA ASN A 289 -23.00 1.74 -9.63
C ASN A 289 -24.42 1.30 -9.19
N ASN A 290 -24.84 1.53 -7.94
CA ASN A 290 -26.18 1.19 -7.48
C ASN A 290 -27.23 2.23 -7.92
N ASP A 291 -26.86 3.50 -8.04
CA ASP A 291 -27.80 4.56 -8.46
C ASP A 291 -28.10 4.53 -9.98
N SER A 292 -27.26 3.88 -10.78
CA SER A 292 -27.48 3.78 -12.24
C SER A 292 -28.42 2.65 -12.66
N HIS A 293 -28.82 1.74 -11.77
CA HIS A 293 -29.73 0.62 -12.06
C HIS A 293 -31.15 0.80 -11.49
N GLY A 294 -31.44 1.94 -10.88
CA GLY A 294 -32.74 2.24 -10.23
C GLY A 294 -33.77 2.98 -11.07
N ASN A 295 -33.50 3.33 -12.35
CA ASN A 295 -34.43 4.03 -13.21
C ASN A 295 -34.53 3.34 -14.58
N ASN A 296 -35.34 2.29 -14.67
CA ASN A 296 -36.03 1.83 -15.88
C ASN A 296 -37.39 1.24 -15.50
#